data_c3ad2774a1ea74cb41c446a3ac501c45
#
_entry.id   c3ad2774a1ea74cb41c446a3ac501c45
#
_cell.length_a   1.000
_cell.length_b   1.000
_cell.length_c   1.000
_cell.angle_alpha   90.00
_cell.angle_beta   90.00
_cell.angle_gamma   90.00
#
_symmetry.space_group_name_H-M   'P 1'
#
loop_
_entity.id
_entity.type
_entity.pdbx_description
1 polymer ?
#
loop_
_entity_poly.entity_id
_entity_poly.type
_entity_poly.pdbx_seq_one_letter_code
_entity_poly.pdbx_strand_id
1 'polypeptide(L)'
;MAILEEPFAGVLELRNYVDGEWVDSEGERRDVVNPATMKTIARVPISTQDEFDAAVEAAQAVYPEWRRTPPLARVRCLFRLKELMEEHFEELSRVQTMEHGKTIDESRGETRRGIEMVEVATGIPTLMMGYNLEDIASGIDEYLIRQPLGVFGIIGPFNFPFMVPLWFAPFAVATGNCVVVKPSSEDPISQIKIVELAEEAGIPEGVWNVVNGGRNVVSAMLDHPGIKGVCFVGSTPVGRDVVYQRCGATGKRVICQCGAKNYAVVMPDADIERTVASCMTSFFGNTGQRCLANANLLVVGEGLDAASLDAFYKDVVDAFVEASSRITIGYGLDEAVQMGPLRDRAKVERVLSYIQKGVDEGATLRLDGRQFELVSDLPRDCFVGPTVFENVTPEMTIAREEVFGPVACMMKAGSLDGAIDMIHGNPFGNAASIFTGSGRWAREFQYRVECGNIGVNIGIAAPMAFFPFSGMKDSFFGTLHGQGQEAIRFFTESKVVIQRWF
;
A
#
# COMPACT_ATOMS: atom_id res chain seq x y z
N MET A 1 -7.62 29.49 -0.62
CA MET A 1 -6.67 29.15 0.45
C MET A 1 -5.26 29.30 -0.12
N ALA A 2 -4.25 29.49 0.71
CA ALA A 2 -2.88 29.65 0.20
C ALA A 2 -2.30 28.25 -0.09
N ILE A 3 -1.46 28.15 -1.13
CA ILE A 3 -0.64 26.96 -1.38
C ILE A 3 0.36 26.85 -0.23
N LEU A 4 0.45 25.66 0.38
CA LEU A 4 1.43 25.41 1.45
C LEU A 4 2.86 25.50 0.90
N GLU A 5 3.79 25.94 1.74
CA GLU A 5 5.20 26.04 1.38
C GLU A 5 5.79 24.64 1.11
N GLU A 6 6.59 24.52 0.05
CA GLU A 6 7.34 23.31 -0.24
C GLU A 6 8.32 23.00 0.90
N PRO A 7 8.49 21.71 1.30
CA PRO A 7 9.28 21.34 2.49
C PRO A 7 10.78 21.60 2.33
N PHE A 8 11.26 21.73 1.10
CA PHE A 8 12.64 22.08 0.78
C PHE A 8 12.73 22.78 -0.56
N ALA A 9 13.83 23.50 -0.78
CA ALA A 9 14.14 24.18 -2.03
C ALA A 9 15.31 23.50 -2.75
N GLY A 10 15.33 23.63 -4.08
CA GLY A 10 16.41 23.08 -4.92
C GLY A 10 16.27 21.61 -5.22
N VAL A 11 17.38 20.98 -5.61
CA VAL A 11 17.44 19.55 -5.99
C VAL A 11 18.27 18.80 -4.95
N LEU A 12 17.69 17.81 -4.31
CA LEU A 12 18.37 16.96 -3.34
C LEU A 12 19.24 15.92 -4.05
N GLU A 13 20.49 15.75 -3.60
CA GLU A 13 21.35 14.64 -4.03
C GLU A 13 21.22 13.51 -3.01
N LEU A 14 20.42 12.48 -3.35
CA LEU A 14 20.14 11.38 -2.45
C LEU A 14 21.30 10.40 -2.41
N ARG A 15 21.51 9.77 -1.27
CA ARG A 15 22.52 8.74 -1.01
C ARG A 15 21.90 7.48 -0.46
N ASN A 16 22.66 6.39 -0.41
CA ASN A 16 22.33 5.22 0.35
C ASN A 16 22.64 5.44 1.83
N TYR A 17 21.94 4.73 2.72
CA TYR A 17 22.26 4.69 4.15
C TYR A 17 22.61 3.24 4.50
N VAL A 18 23.87 3.02 4.82
CA VAL A 18 24.42 1.68 5.07
C VAL A 18 25.36 1.74 6.27
N ASP A 19 25.13 0.88 7.24
CA ASP A 19 25.96 0.74 8.45
C ASP A 19 26.16 2.07 9.22
N GLY A 20 25.10 2.87 9.32
CA GLY A 20 25.16 4.18 10.00
C GLY A 20 25.74 5.31 9.18
N GLU A 21 26.12 5.06 7.92
CA GLU A 21 26.80 6.05 7.09
C GLU A 21 25.99 6.38 5.82
N TRP A 22 26.02 7.65 5.43
CA TRP A 22 25.47 8.14 4.17
C TRP A 22 26.48 7.94 3.04
N VAL A 23 26.28 6.91 2.23
CA VAL A 23 27.23 6.45 1.21
C VAL A 23 26.79 6.91 -0.18
N ASP A 24 27.72 7.54 -0.91
CA ASP A 24 27.53 7.82 -2.33
C ASP A 24 27.57 6.52 -3.15
N SER A 25 26.79 6.47 -4.22
CA SER A 25 26.76 5.33 -5.13
C SER A 25 27.61 5.62 -6.38
N GLU A 26 28.26 4.58 -6.87
CA GLU A 26 28.98 4.58 -8.17
C GLU A 26 28.01 4.46 -9.37
N GLY A 27 26.73 4.12 -9.11
CA GLY A 27 25.72 3.95 -10.13
C GLY A 27 25.24 5.27 -10.76
N GLU A 28 24.56 5.13 -11.91
CA GLU A 28 23.91 6.27 -12.55
C GLU A 28 22.88 6.92 -11.61
N ARG A 29 22.63 8.23 -11.83
CA ARG A 29 21.59 8.94 -11.10
C ARG A 29 20.36 9.16 -11.98
N ARG A 30 19.20 9.04 -11.38
CA ARG A 30 17.90 9.30 -12.00
C ARG A 30 17.25 10.52 -11.34
N ASP A 31 16.66 11.39 -12.16
CA ASP A 31 15.87 12.50 -11.68
C ASP A 31 14.56 12.02 -11.03
N VAL A 32 14.26 12.58 -9.88
CA VAL A 32 12.95 12.50 -9.21
C VAL A 32 12.23 13.80 -9.52
N VAL A 33 11.07 13.68 -10.16
CA VAL A 33 10.33 14.85 -10.67
C VAL A 33 9.06 15.02 -9.84
N ASN A 34 8.77 16.25 -9.43
CA ASN A 34 7.46 16.61 -8.90
C ASN A 34 6.43 16.54 -10.05
N PRO A 35 5.45 15.63 -10.00
CA PRO A 35 4.54 15.38 -11.12
C PRO A 35 3.56 16.56 -11.38
N ALA A 36 3.32 17.42 -10.38
CA ALA A 36 2.45 18.58 -10.55
C ALA A 36 3.15 19.73 -11.27
N THR A 37 4.45 19.92 -11.03
CA THR A 37 5.21 21.08 -11.56
C THR A 37 6.19 20.71 -12.67
N MET A 38 6.42 19.42 -12.88
CA MET A 38 7.43 18.86 -13.80
C MET A 38 8.87 19.28 -13.48
N LYS A 39 9.13 19.82 -12.29
CA LYS A 39 10.48 20.19 -11.84
C LYS A 39 11.19 19.00 -11.21
N THR A 40 12.49 18.85 -11.50
CA THR A 40 13.36 17.91 -10.77
C THR A 40 13.53 18.40 -9.34
N ILE A 41 13.23 17.55 -8.37
CA ILE A 41 13.29 17.83 -6.92
C ILE A 41 14.38 17.04 -6.21
N ALA A 42 14.80 15.92 -6.79
CA ALA A 42 15.93 15.14 -6.28
C ALA A 42 16.61 14.35 -7.40
N ARG A 43 17.82 13.85 -7.10
CA ARG A 43 18.50 12.83 -7.90
C ARG A 43 18.78 11.62 -7.03
N VAL A 44 18.31 10.46 -7.47
CA VAL A 44 18.43 9.19 -6.75
C VAL A 44 19.43 8.27 -7.45
N PRO A 45 20.36 7.62 -6.73
CA PRO A 45 21.28 6.69 -7.34
C PRO A 45 20.57 5.38 -7.75
N ILE A 46 21.03 4.78 -8.84
CA ILE A 46 20.70 3.42 -9.25
C ILE A 46 21.87 2.52 -8.83
N SER A 47 21.85 2.11 -7.59
CA SER A 47 22.92 1.38 -6.93
C SER A 47 23.27 0.07 -7.64
N THR A 48 24.51 -0.36 -7.49
CA THR A 48 25.03 -1.61 -8.02
C THR A 48 24.64 -2.81 -7.13
N GLN A 49 24.92 -4.03 -7.61
CA GLN A 49 24.77 -5.22 -6.78
C GLN A 49 25.75 -5.21 -5.60
N ASP A 50 26.99 -4.82 -5.81
CA ASP A 50 28.02 -4.81 -4.77
C ASP A 50 27.65 -3.85 -3.62
N GLU A 51 27.05 -2.70 -3.93
CA GLU A 51 26.53 -1.78 -2.91
C GLU A 51 25.36 -2.38 -2.12
N PHE A 52 24.51 -3.17 -2.76
CA PHE A 52 23.45 -3.90 -2.07
C PHE A 52 24.03 -5.02 -1.18
N ASP A 53 24.98 -5.78 -1.69
CA ASP A 53 25.64 -6.88 -0.98
C ASP A 53 26.35 -6.33 0.28
N ALA A 54 27.04 -5.18 0.18
CA ALA A 54 27.63 -4.50 1.33
C ALA A 54 26.61 -4.13 2.42
N ALA A 55 25.42 -3.67 2.05
CA ALA A 55 24.35 -3.38 3.01
C ALA A 55 23.83 -4.65 3.69
N VAL A 56 23.78 -5.78 2.98
CA VAL A 56 23.39 -7.07 3.59
C VAL A 56 24.50 -7.58 4.53
N GLU A 57 25.77 -7.43 4.17
CA GLU A 57 26.90 -7.80 5.01
C GLU A 57 26.93 -7.00 6.32
N ALA A 58 26.73 -5.68 6.26
CA ALA A 58 26.58 -4.82 7.42
C ALA A 58 25.43 -5.29 8.33
N ALA A 59 24.25 -5.54 7.75
CA ALA A 59 23.11 -6.06 8.49
C ALA A 59 23.36 -7.44 9.12
N GLN A 60 24.11 -8.32 8.47
CA GLN A 60 24.50 -9.62 9.00
C GLN A 60 25.52 -9.50 10.14
N ALA A 61 26.42 -8.52 10.07
CA ALA A 61 27.43 -8.29 11.10
C ALA A 61 26.83 -7.85 12.43
N VAL A 62 25.84 -6.94 12.41
CA VAL A 62 25.18 -6.44 13.64
C VAL A 62 24.10 -7.40 14.16
N TYR A 63 23.51 -8.25 13.32
CA TYR A 63 22.41 -9.12 13.70
C TYR A 63 22.65 -9.99 14.95
N PRO A 64 23.82 -10.63 15.18
CA PRO A 64 24.06 -11.45 16.36
C PRO A 64 23.94 -10.67 17.68
N GLU A 65 24.30 -9.40 17.69
CA GLU A 65 24.16 -8.52 18.85
C GLU A 65 22.72 -8.00 18.98
N TRP A 66 22.15 -7.50 17.87
CA TRP A 66 20.79 -6.98 17.85
C TRP A 66 19.74 -8.00 18.29
N ARG A 67 19.83 -9.26 17.82
CA ARG A 67 18.92 -10.32 18.26
C ARG A 67 19.00 -10.63 19.77
N ARG A 68 20.12 -10.34 20.41
CA ARG A 68 20.33 -10.54 21.86
C ARG A 68 19.90 -9.33 22.69
N THR A 69 19.76 -8.19 22.06
CA THR A 69 19.25 -6.98 22.71
C THR A 69 17.84 -7.26 23.25
N PRO A 70 17.59 -7.01 24.55
CA PRO A 70 16.27 -7.28 25.14
C PRO A 70 15.14 -6.59 24.38
N PRO A 71 13.96 -7.23 24.19
CA PRO A 71 12.86 -6.66 23.43
C PRO A 71 12.45 -5.25 23.86
N LEU A 72 12.42 -4.97 25.16
CA LEU A 72 12.14 -3.63 25.68
C LEU A 72 13.20 -2.59 25.27
N ALA A 73 14.46 -2.99 25.17
CA ALA A 73 15.51 -2.07 24.72
C ALA A 73 15.36 -1.75 23.22
N ARG A 74 15.04 -2.77 22.41
CA ARG A 74 14.78 -2.57 20.96
C ARG A 74 13.65 -1.60 20.69
N VAL A 75 12.53 -1.73 21.40
CA VAL A 75 11.36 -0.86 21.13
C VAL A 75 11.52 0.56 21.69
N ARG A 76 12.51 0.84 22.54
CA ARG A 76 12.80 2.22 22.97
C ARG A 76 13.17 3.13 21.79
N CYS A 77 13.96 2.63 20.84
CA CYS A 77 14.27 3.37 19.62
C CYS A 77 13.01 3.65 18.80
N LEU A 78 12.06 2.70 18.76
CA LEU A 78 10.79 2.90 18.04
C LEU A 78 9.87 3.91 18.74
N PHE A 79 9.85 3.97 20.07
CA PHE A 79 9.13 5.03 20.77
C PHE A 79 9.70 6.41 20.39
N ARG A 80 11.05 6.55 20.38
CA ARG A 80 11.67 7.81 19.98
C ARG A 80 11.44 8.12 18.49
N LEU A 81 11.50 7.12 17.61
CA LEU A 81 11.16 7.29 16.19
C LEU A 81 9.73 7.79 16.03
N LYS A 82 8.78 7.20 16.76
CA LYS A 82 7.37 7.65 16.75
C LYS A 82 7.25 9.12 17.17
N GLU A 83 7.92 9.53 18.24
CA GLU A 83 7.92 10.93 18.70
C GLU A 83 8.48 11.86 17.62
N LEU A 84 9.62 11.55 17.01
CA LEU A 84 10.23 12.32 15.95
C LEU A 84 9.30 12.43 14.71
N MET A 85 8.64 11.34 14.35
CA MET A 85 7.68 11.37 13.24
C MET A 85 6.46 12.26 13.54
N GLU A 86 6.02 12.36 14.81
CA GLU A 86 4.97 13.32 15.22
C GLU A 86 5.49 14.76 15.18
N GLU A 87 6.71 15.01 15.65
CA GLU A 87 7.35 16.33 15.61
C GLU A 87 7.48 16.84 14.16
N HIS A 88 7.80 15.96 13.22
CA HIS A 88 7.99 16.26 11.78
C HIS A 88 6.76 15.96 10.91
N PHE A 89 5.58 15.75 11.50
CA PHE A 89 4.37 15.29 10.80
C PHE A 89 4.04 16.08 9.53
N GLU A 90 4.02 17.40 9.60
CA GLU A 90 3.69 18.26 8.46
C GLU A 90 4.79 18.28 7.40
N GLU A 91 6.07 18.28 7.80
CA GLU A 91 7.20 18.19 6.86
C GLU A 91 7.12 16.88 6.06
N LEU A 92 6.96 15.74 6.75
CA LEU A 92 6.84 14.42 6.15
C LEU A 92 5.64 14.34 5.18
N SER A 93 4.52 14.95 5.55
CA SER A 93 3.33 14.99 4.70
C SER A 93 3.56 15.83 3.44
N ARG A 94 4.21 16.99 3.55
CA ARG A 94 4.53 17.85 2.39
C ARG A 94 5.55 17.19 1.46
N VAL A 95 6.53 16.46 2.01
CA VAL A 95 7.49 15.68 1.20
C VAL A 95 6.75 14.67 0.32
N GLN A 96 5.82 13.91 0.88
CA GLN A 96 5.02 12.94 0.12
C GLN A 96 4.19 13.61 -0.97
N THR A 97 3.54 14.74 -0.66
CA THR A 97 2.78 15.50 -1.65
C THR A 97 3.67 15.99 -2.78
N MET A 98 4.88 16.48 -2.46
CA MET A 98 5.81 17.03 -3.43
C MET A 98 6.41 15.95 -4.35
N GLU A 99 6.78 14.80 -3.78
CA GLU A 99 7.39 13.74 -4.60
C GLU A 99 6.36 12.91 -5.36
N HIS A 100 5.20 12.58 -4.77
CA HIS A 100 4.19 11.71 -5.39
C HIS A 100 3.12 12.49 -6.17
N GLY A 101 2.72 13.67 -5.68
CA GLY A 101 1.66 14.49 -6.27
C GLY A 101 0.28 14.36 -5.60
N LYS A 102 0.06 13.42 -4.67
CA LYS A 102 -1.20 13.31 -3.92
C LYS A 102 -1.51 14.58 -3.13
N THR A 103 -2.76 14.76 -2.74
CA THR A 103 -3.15 15.93 -1.94
C THR A 103 -2.52 15.91 -0.55
N ILE A 104 -2.39 17.08 0.07
CA ILE A 104 -1.82 17.19 1.42
C ILE A 104 -2.64 16.43 2.46
N ASP A 105 -3.97 16.39 2.33
CA ASP A 105 -4.82 15.63 3.23
C ASP A 105 -4.60 14.12 3.11
N GLU A 106 -4.35 13.63 1.89
CA GLU A 106 -3.99 12.22 1.66
C GLU A 106 -2.60 11.90 2.21
N SER A 107 -1.65 12.81 2.08
CA SER A 107 -0.31 12.67 2.65
C SER A 107 -0.33 12.70 4.18
N ARG A 108 -1.13 13.58 4.79
CA ARG A 108 -1.38 13.59 6.24
C ARG A 108 -1.98 12.25 6.71
N GLY A 109 -2.92 11.71 5.93
CA GLY A 109 -3.51 10.39 6.18
C GLY A 109 -2.47 9.27 6.09
N GLU A 110 -1.60 9.29 5.10
CA GLU A 110 -0.51 8.33 4.94
C GLU A 110 0.52 8.44 6.07
N THR A 111 0.95 9.65 6.41
CA THR A 111 1.87 9.91 7.53
C THR A 111 1.31 9.36 8.83
N ARG A 112 0.04 9.63 9.13
CA ARG A 112 -0.65 9.12 10.33
C ARG A 112 -0.62 7.59 10.36
N ARG A 113 -0.94 6.94 9.26
CA ARG A 113 -0.92 5.47 9.15
C ARG A 113 0.48 4.89 9.31
N GLY A 114 1.51 5.55 8.78
CA GLY A 114 2.90 5.14 8.99
C GLY A 114 3.33 5.21 10.46
N ILE A 115 2.95 6.28 11.15
CA ILE A 115 3.20 6.45 12.60
C ILE A 115 2.51 5.34 13.40
N GLU A 116 1.25 5.02 13.09
CA GLU A 116 0.50 3.93 13.74
C GLU A 116 1.20 2.56 13.59
N MET A 117 1.89 2.29 12.47
CA MET A 117 2.67 1.07 12.30
C MET A 117 3.85 0.99 13.28
N VAL A 118 4.57 2.10 13.44
CA VAL A 118 5.66 2.19 14.43
C VAL A 118 5.11 2.04 15.84
N GLU A 119 3.98 2.68 16.15
CA GLU A 119 3.31 2.60 17.45
C GLU A 119 2.90 1.15 17.80
N VAL A 120 2.26 0.43 16.86
CA VAL A 120 1.90 -0.98 17.08
C VAL A 120 3.13 -1.86 17.27
N ALA A 121 4.22 -1.61 16.54
CA ALA A 121 5.47 -2.36 16.68
C ALA A 121 6.11 -2.19 18.07
N THR A 122 5.86 -1.09 18.79
CA THR A 122 6.32 -0.94 20.18
C THR A 122 5.70 -1.95 21.15
N GLY A 123 4.55 -2.55 20.79
CA GLY A 123 3.89 -3.61 21.57
C GLY A 123 4.51 -5.01 21.41
N ILE A 124 5.51 -5.17 20.56
CA ILE A 124 6.14 -6.47 20.25
C ILE A 124 6.67 -7.21 21.47
N PRO A 125 7.21 -6.58 22.52
CA PRO A 125 7.63 -7.33 23.71
C PRO A 125 6.53 -8.23 24.30
N THR A 126 5.28 -7.81 24.21
CA THR A 126 4.11 -8.63 24.59
C THR A 126 3.60 -9.51 23.45
N LEU A 127 3.53 -8.96 22.24
CA LEU A 127 2.92 -9.62 21.09
C LEU A 127 3.73 -10.80 20.54
N MET A 128 5.06 -10.85 20.79
CA MET A 128 5.92 -11.96 20.40
C MET A 128 6.11 -13.04 21.49
N MET A 129 5.42 -12.92 22.62
CA MET A 129 5.46 -13.95 23.66
C MET A 129 4.98 -15.29 23.12
N GLY A 130 5.61 -16.37 23.59
CA GLY A 130 5.16 -17.73 23.33
C GLY A 130 4.16 -18.19 24.41
N TYR A 131 4.00 -19.50 24.50
CA TYR A 131 3.18 -20.16 25.52
C TYR A 131 3.92 -21.37 26.10
N ASN A 132 3.47 -21.84 27.24
CA ASN A 132 4.03 -22.98 27.94
C ASN A 132 2.93 -23.87 28.53
N LEU A 133 3.30 -25.12 28.78
CA LEU A 133 2.49 -26.07 29.53
C LEU A 133 3.40 -26.85 30.48
N GLU A 134 3.13 -26.72 31.78
CA GLU A 134 3.77 -27.46 32.85
C GLU A 134 3.20 -28.89 32.91
N ASP A 135 4.05 -29.87 33.19
CA ASP A 135 3.67 -31.27 33.29
C ASP A 135 2.83 -31.77 32.09
N ILE A 136 3.21 -31.43 30.87
CA ILE A 136 2.55 -31.95 29.65
C ILE A 136 2.55 -33.49 29.61
N ALA A 137 3.56 -34.09 30.25
CA ALA A 137 3.63 -35.47 30.69
C ALA A 137 4.38 -35.48 32.03
N SER A 138 4.28 -36.59 32.79
CA SER A 138 4.88 -36.65 34.12
C SER A 138 6.36 -36.25 34.11
N GLY A 139 6.70 -35.14 34.80
CA GLY A 139 8.03 -34.55 34.89
C GLY A 139 8.57 -33.96 33.57
N ILE A 140 7.68 -33.60 32.64
CA ILE A 140 8.08 -32.94 31.36
C ILE A 140 7.32 -31.64 31.18
N ASP A 141 8.07 -30.55 31.07
CA ASP A 141 7.55 -29.22 30.71
C ASP A 141 7.82 -28.94 29.22
N GLU A 142 6.94 -28.18 28.61
CA GLU A 142 7.11 -27.77 27.21
C GLU A 142 6.75 -26.29 27.03
N TYR A 143 7.57 -25.58 26.25
CA TYR A 143 7.31 -24.18 25.94
C TYR A 143 7.78 -23.80 24.54
N LEU A 144 7.11 -22.80 23.97
CA LEU A 144 7.41 -22.22 22.68
C LEU A 144 8.02 -20.82 22.85
N ILE A 145 9.13 -20.58 22.17
CA ILE A 145 9.74 -19.26 22.05
C ILE A 145 9.74 -18.82 20.58
N ARG A 146 9.65 -17.49 20.36
CA ARG A 146 9.80 -16.90 19.03
C ARG A 146 11.17 -16.27 18.89
N GLN A 147 11.85 -16.57 17.79
CA GLN A 147 13.21 -16.05 17.52
C GLN A 147 13.24 -15.33 16.17
N PRO A 148 14.01 -14.23 16.05
CA PRO A 148 14.26 -13.56 14.77
C PRO A 148 15.07 -14.47 13.84
N LEU A 149 14.98 -14.21 12.55
CA LEU A 149 15.55 -15.03 11.47
C LEU A 149 16.84 -14.43 10.88
N GLY A 150 17.00 -13.12 10.85
CA GLY A 150 18.15 -12.46 10.24
C GLY A 150 17.82 -11.19 9.49
N VAL A 151 18.26 -11.09 8.24
CA VAL A 151 18.10 -9.90 7.40
C VAL A 151 16.89 -10.07 6.46
N PHE A 152 16.06 -9.04 6.38
CA PHE A 152 14.90 -8.99 5.47
C PHE A 152 15.06 -7.88 4.45
N GLY A 153 14.66 -8.18 3.20
CA GLY A 153 14.54 -7.19 2.13
C GLY A 153 13.12 -6.61 2.08
N ILE A 154 13.00 -5.30 1.90
CA ILE A 154 11.72 -4.61 1.77
C ILE A 154 11.74 -3.79 0.47
N ILE A 155 10.81 -4.08 -0.44
CA ILE A 155 10.67 -3.39 -1.74
C ILE A 155 9.43 -2.50 -1.65
N GLY A 156 9.67 -1.17 -1.52
CA GLY A 156 8.61 -0.17 -1.41
C GLY A 156 8.00 0.19 -2.77
N PRO A 157 6.66 0.42 -2.82
CA PRO A 157 5.96 0.94 -4.00
C PRO A 157 6.06 2.46 -4.08
N PHE A 158 5.65 3.02 -5.23
CA PHE A 158 5.63 4.47 -5.42
C PHE A 158 4.41 5.15 -4.80
N ASN A 159 3.26 4.48 -4.77
CA ASN A 159 1.96 5.11 -4.45
C ASN A 159 1.74 5.43 -2.95
N PHE A 160 2.43 4.73 -2.07
CA PHE A 160 2.51 4.98 -0.63
C PHE A 160 3.95 4.81 -0.16
N PRO A 161 4.84 5.74 -0.57
CA PRO A 161 6.28 5.61 -0.36
C PRO A 161 6.70 5.70 1.10
N PHE A 162 5.91 6.39 1.92
CA PHE A 162 6.15 6.54 3.35
C PHE A 162 5.61 5.34 4.14
N MET A 163 4.32 5.05 4.00
CA MET A 163 3.60 4.12 4.86
C MET A 163 3.96 2.64 4.60
N VAL A 164 4.08 2.23 3.33
CA VAL A 164 4.16 0.80 3.00
C VAL A 164 5.43 0.13 3.51
N PRO A 165 6.63 0.70 3.41
CA PRO A 165 7.80 0.10 4.05
C PRO A 165 7.67 -0.01 5.57
N LEU A 166 6.90 0.89 6.21
CA LEU A 166 6.62 0.83 7.65
C LEU A 166 5.63 -0.29 8.04
N TRP A 167 4.93 -0.92 7.08
CA TRP A 167 4.17 -2.15 7.36
C TRP A 167 5.09 -3.30 7.78
N PHE A 168 6.38 -3.21 7.48
CA PHE A 168 7.34 -4.29 7.62
C PHE A 168 8.52 -3.91 8.51
N ALA A 169 9.21 -2.81 8.24
CA ALA A 169 10.48 -2.47 8.87
C ALA A 169 10.40 -2.36 10.40
N PRO A 170 9.45 -1.63 11.02
CA PRO A 170 9.36 -1.53 12.48
C PRO A 170 9.10 -2.89 13.13
N PHE A 171 8.28 -3.75 12.51
CA PHE A 171 8.00 -5.09 13.02
C PHE A 171 9.23 -6.00 12.93
N ALA A 172 9.98 -5.94 11.84
CA ALA A 172 11.23 -6.68 11.68
C ALA A 172 12.26 -6.26 12.75
N VAL A 173 12.48 -4.95 12.88
CA VAL A 173 13.46 -4.38 13.83
C VAL A 173 13.07 -4.71 15.27
N ALA A 174 11.82 -4.50 15.67
CA ALA A 174 11.36 -4.78 17.03
C ALA A 174 11.45 -6.27 17.40
N THR A 175 11.23 -7.18 16.43
CA THR A 175 11.37 -8.62 16.64
C THR A 175 12.84 -9.07 16.72
N GLY A 176 13.80 -8.20 16.38
CA GLY A 176 15.25 -8.46 16.49
C GLY A 176 15.91 -8.85 15.17
N ASN A 177 15.28 -8.55 14.04
CA ASN A 177 15.84 -8.68 12.70
C ASN A 177 16.47 -7.37 12.23
N CYS A 178 17.25 -7.44 11.16
CA CYS A 178 17.76 -6.29 10.42
C CYS A 178 17.04 -6.17 9.08
N VAL A 179 17.02 -4.98 8.49
CA VAL A 179 16.34 -4.72 7.22
C VAL A 179 17.23 -3.98 6.23
N VAL A 180 17.05 -4.31 4.95
CA VAL A 180 17.53 -3.52 3.82
C VAL A 180 16.30 -3.07 3.03
N VAL A 181 16.00 -1.79 3.09
CA VAL A 181 14.85 -1.19 2.39
C VAL A 181 15.30 -0.67 1.04
N LYS A 182 14.61 -1.09 -0.02
CA LYS A 182 14.72 -0.49 -1.35
C LYS A 182 13.48 0.37 -1.61
N PRO A 183 13.59 1.69 -1.53
CA PRO A 183 12.50 2.60 -1.88
C PRO A 183 12.09 2.48 -3.35
N SER A 184 10.93 3.00 -3.71
CA SER A 184 10.64 3.30 -5.11
C SER A 184 11.66 4.29 -5.66
N SER A 185 12.20 4.06 -6.86
CA SER A 185 13.08 5.05 -7.52
C SER A 185 12.29 6.28 -8.01
N GLU A 186 10.99 6.22 -8.00
CA GLU A 186 10.11 7.33 -8.36
C GLU A 186 9.86 8.25 -7.16
N ASP A 187 9.70 7.66 -5.95
CA ASP A 187 9.36 8.37 -4.71
C ASP A 187 10.28 7.91 -3.55
N PRO A 188 11.59 8.22 -3.61
CA PRO A 188 12.55 7.75 -2.62
C PRO A 188 12.68 8.65 -1.38
N ILE A 189 12.31 9.95 -1.49
CA ILE A 189 12.62 10.97 -0.47
C ILE A 189 11.96 10.63 0.86
N SER A 190 10.72 10.14 0.84
CA SER A 190 10.01 9.72 2.05
C SER A 190 10.78 8.68 2.88
N GLN A 191 11.43 7.70 2.23
CA GLN A 191 12.21 6.69 2.95
C GLN A 191 13.54 7.23 3.45
N ILE A 192 14.16 8.15 2.73
CA ILE A 192 15.36 8.86 3.21
C ILE A 192 15.01 9.64 4.49
N LYS A 193 13.89 10.36 4.51
CA LYS A 193 13.42 11.06 5.71
C LYS A 193 13.13 10.13 6.89
N ILE A 194 12.56 8.97 6.65
CA ILE A 194 12.33 7.97 7.71
C ILE A 194 13.65 7.49 8.31
N VAL A 195 14.66 7.20 7.50
CA VAL A 195 15.92 6.68 8.01
C VAL A 195 16.76 7.77 8.70
N GLU A 196 16.66 9.05 8.28
CA GLU A 196 17.22 10.19 9.04
C GLU A 196 16.65 10.23 10.47
N LEU A 197 15.33 10.06 10.61
CA LEU A 197 14.68 10.02 11.92
C LEU A 197 14.99 8.71 12.68
N ALA A 198 15.20 7.59 12.00
CA ALA A 198 15.57 6.32 12.61
C ALA A 198 16.99 6.37 13.20
N GLU A 199 17.92 7.04 12.51
CA GLU A 199 19.27 7.36 13.01
C GLU A 199 19.20 8.25 14.26
N GLU A 200 18.45 9.36 14.21
CA GLU A 200 18.23 10.25 15.37
C GLU A 200 17.55 9.54 16.56
N ALA A 201 16.66 8.58 16.27
CA ALA A 201 16.00 7.76 17.27
C ALA A 201 16.93 6.76 17.96
N GLY A 202 18.17 6.61 17.47
CA GLY A 202 19.18 5.72 18.03
C GLY A 202 18.97 4.25 17.64
N ILE A 203 18.39 3.97 16.46
CA ILE A 203 18.44 2.62 15.89
C ILE A 203 19.90 2.32 15.54
N PRO A 204 20.50 1.22 16.03
CA PRO A 204 21.91 0.94 15.81
C PRO A 204 22.30 0.81 14.34
N GLU A 205 23.54 1.20 14.03
CA GLU A 205 24.17 1.05 12.72
C GLU A 205 23.97 -0.36 12.16
N GLY A 206 23.69 -0.51 10.88
CA GLY A 206 23.46 -1.79 10.23
C GLY A 206 22.08 -2.45 10.47
N VAL A 207 21.31 -2.04 11.50
CA VAL A 207 19.99 -2.62 11.79
C VAL A 207 18.94 -2.21 10.75
N TRP A 208 19.01 -0.97 10.29
CA TRP A 208 18.12 -0.43 9.26
C TRP A 208 18.95 0.23 8.16
N ASN A 209 18.97 -0.37 6.98
CA ASN A 209 19.71 0.12 5.83
C ASN A 209 18.75 0.52 4.71
N VAL A 210 19.14 1.49 3.90
CA VAL A 210 18.41 1.94 2.71
C VAL A 210 19.34 1.92 1.51
N VAL A 211 18.99 1.12 0.50
CA VAL A 211 19.70 1.05 -0.78
C VAL A 211 18.75 1.44 -1.90
N ASN A 212 19.01 2.58 -2.51
CA ASN A 212 18.28 3.06 -3.67
C ASN A 212 18.65 2.23 -4.89
N GLY A 213 17.72 2.05 -5.82
CA GLY A 213 18.04 1.30 -7.03
C GLY A 213 16.85 0.78 -7.79
N GLY A 214 17.14 0.19 -8.92
CA GLY A 214 16.19 -0.36 -9.86
C GLY A 214 16.05 -1.88 -9.77
N ARG A 215 15.83 -2.48 -10.94
CA ARG A 215 15.66 -3.94 -11.10
C ARG A 215 16.88 -4.74 -10.66
N ASN A 216 18.08 -4.21 -10.85
CA ASN A 216 19.34 -4.84 -10.44
C ASN A 216 19.39 -5.07 -8.91
N VAL A 217 19.07 -4.07 -8.11
CA VAL A 217 19.01 -4.18 -6.62
C VAL A 217 17.90 -5.16 -6.19
N VAL A 218 16.73 -5.14 -6.85
CA VAL A 218 15.69 -6.16 -6.61
C VAL A 218 16.22 -7.56 -6.91
N SER A 219 16.91 -7.75 -8.03
CA SER A 219 17.49 -9.06 -8.38
C SER A 219 18.54 -9.52 -7.37
N ALA A 220 19.44 -8.64 -6.95
CA ALA A 220 20.42 -8.93 -5.90
C ALA A 220 19.71 -9.34 -4.59
N MET A 221 18.69 -8.61 -4.15
CA MET A 221 17.90 -8.94 -2.95
C MET A 221 17.26 -10.33 -3.02
N LEU A 222 16.71 -10.71 -4.18
CA LEU A 222 16.06 -12.01 -4.35
C LEU A 222 17.08 -13.17 -4.37
N ASP A 223 18.28 -12.95 -4.86
CA ASP A 223 19.30 -13.99 -5.00
C ASP A 223 20.23 -14.09 -3.78
N HIS A 224 20.45 -12.99 -3.03
CA HIS A 224 21.45 -12.95 -1.96
C HIS A 224 21.12 -13.95 -0.83
N PRO A 225 22.04 -14.90 -0.48
CA PRO A 225 21.77 -15.96 0.50
C PRO A 225 21.59 -15.45 1.95
N GLY A 226 22.10 -14.25 2.26
CA GLY A 226 21.96 -13.58 3.54
C GLY A 226 20.54 -13.09 3.82
N ILE A 227 19.74 -12.82 2.80
CA ILE A 227 18.33 -12.41 2.93
C ILE A 227 17.46 -13.63 3.29
N LYS A 228 16.72 -13.53 4.40
CA LYS A 228 15.85 -14.59 4.94
C LYS A 228 14.42 -14.49 4.47
N GLY A 229 14.00 -13.31 4.06
CA GLY A 229 12.67 -13.09 3.49
C GLY A 229 12.56 -11.73 2.81
N VAL A 230 11.55 -11.61 1.95
CA VAL A 230 11.30 -10.40 1.15
C VAL A 230 9.85 -9.97 1.31
N CYS A 231 9.66 -8.68 1.57
CA CYS A 231 8.36 -8.01 1.56
C CYS A 231 8.26 -7.14 0.30
N PHE A 232 7.24 -7.39 -0.48
CA PHE A 232 7.00 -6.71 -1.75
C PHE A 232 5.57 -6.15 -1.81
N VAL A 233 5.44 -4.93 -2.28
CA VAL A 233 4.15 -4.34 -2.68
C VAL A 233 4.31 -3.75 -4.08
N GLY A 234 3.46 -4.18 -5.02
CA GLY A 234 3.53 -3.73 -6.41
C GLY A 234 2.62 -4.52 -7.35
N SER A 235 2.92 -4.50 -8.65
CA SER A 235 2.09 -5.16 -9.67
C SER A 235 2.11 -6.69 -9.56
N THR A 236 0.99 -7.33 -9.87
CA THR A 236 0.84 -8.80 -9.84
C THR A 236 1.88 -9.55 -10.69
N PRO A 237 2.20 -9.14 -11.94
CA PRO A 237 3.22 -9.85 -12.70
C PRO A 237 4.59 -9.85 -12.02
N VAL A 238 5.01 -8.73 -11.42
CA VAL A 238 6.29 -8.67 -10.70
C VAL A 238 6.21 -9.47 -9.39
N GLY A 239 5.14 -9.32 -8.63
CA GLY A 239 4.97 -10.05 -7.37
C GLY A 239 4.91 -11.55 -7.55
N ARG A 240 4.06 -12.05 -8.47
CA ARG A 240 3.87 -13.47 -8.76
C ARG A 240 5.05 -14.09 -9.49
N ASP A 241 5.42 -13.53 -10.64
CA ASP A 241 6.28 -14.21 -11.59
C ASP A 241 7.78 -13.95 -11.35
N VAL A 242 8.12 -12.93 -10.55
CA VAL A 242 9.51 -12.61 -10.21
C VAL A 242 9.78 -12.83 -8.72
N VAL A 243 9.11 -12.08 -7.84
CA VAL A 243 9.46 -12.08 -6.41
C VAL A 243 9.06 -13.41 -5.74
N TYR A 244 7.79 -13.82 -5.86
CA TYR A 244 7.30 -15.03 -5.22
C TYR A 244 8.00 -16.29 -5.73
N GLN A 245 8.15 -16.43 -7.04
CA GLN A 245 8.81 -17.62 -7.63
C GLN A 245 10.27 -17.71 -7.21
N ARG A 246 11.04 -16.62 -7.25
CA ARG A 246 12.47 -16.65 -6.87
C ARG A 246 12.67 -16.87 -5.38
N CYS A 247 11.84 -16.26 -4.53
CA CYS A 247 11.86 -16.53 -3.10
C CYS A 247 11.51 -17.99 -2.79
N GLY A 248 10.48 -18.53 -3.45
CA GLY A 248 10.09 -19.94 -3.29
C GLY A 248 11.19 -20.91 -3.70
N ALA A 249 11.89 -20.64 -4.81
CA ALA A 249 13.00 -21.47 -5.28
C ALA A 249 14.20 -21.50 -4.33
N THR A 250 14.38 -20.46 -3.50
CA THR A 250 15.49 -20.33 -2.54
C THR A 250 15.07 -20.54 -1.07
N GLY A 251 13.81 -20.89 -0.83
CA GLY A 251 13.28 -21.10 0.53
C GLY A 251 13.20 -19.85 1.39
N LYS A 252 13.24 -18.64 0.78
CA LYS A 252 13.03 -17.38 1.48
C LYS A 252 11.55 -17.21 1.85
N ARG A 253 11.29 -16.60 3.00
CA ARG A 253 9.94 -16.13 3.31
C ARG A 253 9.53 -15.00 2.36
N VAL A 254 8.26 -14.92 2.00
CA VAL A 254 7.80 -13.92 1.06
C VAL A 254 6.39 -13.41 1.40
N ILE A 255 6.23 -12.10 1.30
CA ILE A 255 4.96 -11.39 1.26
C ILE A 255 4.92 -10.61 -0.05
N CYS A 256 3.95 -10.88 -0.92
CA CYS A 256 3.69 -10.09 -2.12
C CYS A 256 2.25 -9.57 -2.06
N GLN A 257 2.10 -8.30 -1.72
CA GLN A 257 0.83 -7.56 -1.86
C GLN A 257 0.77 -6.99 -3.28
N CYS A 258 -0.19 -7.48 -4.06
CA CYS A 258 -0.21 -7.27 -5.50
C CYS A 258 -1.39 -6.41 -5.98
N GLY A 259 -1.69 -6.48 -7.27
CA GLY A 259 -2.72 -5.72 -7.94
C GLY A 259 -4.13 -5.98 -7.42
N ALA A 260 -5.07 -5.12 -7.80
CA ALA A 260 -6.44 -5.16 -7.35
C ALA A 260 -7.41 -4.69 -8.43
N LYS A 261 -8.66 -5.16 -8.34
CA LYS A 261 -9.81 -4.60 -9.05
C LYS A 261 -11.02 -4.69 -8.12
N ASN A 262 -11.16 -3.70 -7.25
CA ASN A 262 -12.10 -3.75 -6.14
C ASN A 262 -13.50 -3.28 -6.57
N TYR A 263 -14.49 -3.77 -5.82
CA TYR A 263 -15.90 -3.53 -6.07
C TYR A 263 -16.58 -2.82 -4.90
N ALA A 264 -17.42 -1.83 -5.20
CA ALA A 264 -18.39 -1.25 -4.29
C ALA A 264 -19.79 -1.73 -4.69
N VAL A 265 -20.49 -2.40 -3.81
CA VAL A 265 -21.86 -2.92 -4.00
C VAL A 265 -22.85 -1.97 -3.34
N VAL A 266 -23.86 -1.51 -4.06
CA VAL A 266 -24.89 -0.58 -3.58
C VAL A 266 -26.23 -1.30 -3.58
N MET A 267 -26.77 -1.58 -2.38
CA MET A 267 -28.05 -2.27 -2.19
C MET A 267 -29.23 -1.28 -2.29
N PRO A 268 -30.48 -1.74 -2.57
CA PRO A 268 -31.64 -0.86 -2.76
C PRO A 268 -32.01 0.01 -1.56
N ASP A 269 -31.57 -0.38 -0.36
CA ASP A 269 -31.80 0.35 0.89
C ASP A 269 -30.63 1.26 1.29
N ALA A 270 -29.63 1.41 0.43
CA ALA A 270 -28.47 2.27 0.67
C ALA A 270 -28.88 3.75 0.61
N ASP A 271 -28.28 4.55 1.50
CA ASP A 271 -28.33 6.01 1.41
C ASP A 271 -27.41 6.46 0.26
N ILE A 272 -27.98 6.92 -0.84
CA ILE A 272 -27.24 7.29 -2.05
C ILE A 272 -26.24 8.43 -1.78
N GLU A 273 -26.63 9.47 -1.06
CA GLU A 273 -25.77 10.63 -0.81
C GLU A 273 -24.52 10.22 -0.03
N ARG A 274 -24.68 9.49 1.08
CA ARG A 274 -23.57 9.00 1.91
C ARG A 274 -22.71 7.99 1.16
N THR A 275 -23.33 7.11 0.35
CA THR A 275 -22.63 6.13 -0.47
C THR A 275 -21.74 6.82 -1.50
N VAL A 276 -22.28 7.80 -2.24
CA VAL A 276 -21.54 8.57 -3.24
C VAL A 276 -20.39 9.34 -2.59
N ALA A 277 -20.65 10.03 -1.47
CA ALA A 277 -19.60 10.77 -0.74
C ALA A 277 -18.44 9.84 -0.33
N SER A 278 -18.74 8.65 0.19
CA SER A 278 -17.73 7.64 0.54
C SER A 278 -16.99 7.10 -0.69
N CYS A 279 -17.69 6.93 -1.82
CA CYS A 279 -17.12 6.47 -3.07
C CYS A 279 -16.17 7.50 -3.71
N MET A 280 -16.41 8.81 -3.60
CA MET A 280 -15.52 9.84 -4.16
C MET A 280 -14.09 9.66 -3.66
N THR A 281 -13.91 9.53 -2.34
CA THR A 281 -12.58 9.28 -1.74
C THR A 281 -12.01 7.93 -2.16
N SER A 282 -12.85 6.91 -2.37
CA SER A 282 -12.39 5.58 -2.73
C SER A 282 -11.95 5.48 -4.19
N PHE A 283 -12.75 6.00 -5.12
CA PHE A 283 -12.47 5.86 -6.56
C PHE A 283 -11.41 6.85 -7.07
N PHE A 284 -11.39 8.06 -6.52
CA PHE A 284 -10.58 9.16 -7.04
C PHE A 284 -9.45 9.61 -6.10
N GLY A 285 -9.49 9.21 -4.82
CA GLY A 285 -8.40 9.49 -3.89
C GLY A 285 -7.07 8.92 -4.38
N ASN A 286 -6.00 9.69 -4.18
CA ASN A 286 -4.68 9.43 -4.74
C ASN A 286 -4.71 9.24 -6.27
N THR A 287 -5.65 9.93 -6.92
CA THR A 287 -5.88 9.83 -8.37
C THR A 287 -6.12 8.39 -8.83
N GLY A 288 -6.81 7.59 -7.98
CA GLY A 288 -7.07 6.16 -8.21
C GLY A 288 -5.85 5.24 -8.06
N GLN A 289 -4.70 5.74 -7.60
CA GLN A 289 -3.46 4.96 -7.45
C GLN A 289 -3.37 4.27 -6.08
N ARG A 290 -4.44 3.58 -5.67
CA ARG A 290 -4.52 2.82 -4.42
C ARG A 290 -4.89 1.37 -4.69
N CYS A 291 -4.20 0.43 -4.06
CA CYS A 291 -4.56 -0.99 -4.10
C CYS A 291 -5.95 -1.28 -3.50
N LEU A 292 -6.44 -0.43 -2.58
CA LEU A 292 -7.79 -0.52 -1.98
C LEU A 292 -8.82 0.42 -2.63
N ALA A 293 -8.46 1.18 -3.68
CA ALA A 293 -9.42 1.97 -4.43
C ALA A 293 -10.48 1.06 -5.06
N ASN A 294 -11.75 1.39 -4.87
CA ASN A 294 -12.79 0.78 -5.70
C ASN A 294 -12.66 1.31 -7.14
N ALA A 295 -12.91 0.45 -8.10
CA ALA A 295 -12.89 0.78 -9.52
C ALA A 295 -14.18 0.37 -10.22
N ASN A 296 -14.90 -0.61 -9.67
CA ASN A 296 -16.19 -1.09 -10.12
C ASN A 296 -17.27 -0.79 -9.08
N LEU A 297 -18.38 -0.17 -9.51
CA LEU A 297 -19.56 0.05 -8.68
C LEU A 297 -20.70 -0.78 -9.23
N LEU A 298 -21.23 -1.68 -8.40
CA LEU A 298 -22.35 -2.58 -8.70
C LEU A 298 -23.62 -2.11 -8.01
N VAL A 299 -24.61 -1.64 -8.77
CA VAL A 299 -25.94 -1.35 -8.24
C VAL A 299 -26.77 -2.62 -8.31
N VAL A 300 -27.34 -3.02 -7.17
CA VAL A 300 -28.04 -4.30 -6.99
C VAL A 300 -29.55 -4.09 -6.94
N GLY A 301 -30.30 -4.91 -7.66
CA GLY A 301 -31.76 -4.87 -7.71
C GLY A 301 -32.46 -5.89 -6.80
N GLU A 302 -31.86 -6.26 -5.66
CA GLU A 302 -32.44 -7.27 -4.77
C GLU A 302 -33.88 -6.94 -4.39
N GLY A 303 -34.81 -7.78 -4.83
CA GLY A 303 -36.26 -7.58 -4.59
C GLY A 303 -36.92 -6.50 -5.46
N LEU A 304 -36.22 -5.90 -6.42
CA LEU A 304 -36.76 -4.93 -7.37
C LEU A 304 -37.16 -5.62 -8.68
N ASP A 305 -38.15 -5.08 -9.35
CA ASP A 305 -38.38 -5.40 -10.76
C ASP A 305 -37.38 -4.66 -11.65
N ALA A 306 -37.35 -5.03 -12.95
CA ALA A 306 -36.37 -4.47 -13.88
C ALA A 306 -36.50 -2.93 -14.06
N ALA A 307 -37.70 -2.38 -14.06
CA ALA A 307 -37.91 -0.95 -14.21
C ALA A 307 -37.48 -0.17 -12.97
N SER A 308 -37.72 -0.72 -11.78
CA SER A 308 -37.26 -0.16 -10.50
C SER A 308 -35.74 -0.24 -10.36
N LEU A 309 -35.12 -1.33 -10.82
CA LEU A 309 -33.66 -1.43 -10.86
C LEU A 309 -33.05 -0.40 -11.82
N ASP A 310 -33.61 -0.23 -13.01
CA ASP A 310 -33.10 0.75 -13.97
C ASP A 310 -33.24 2.19 -13.46
N ALA A 311 -34.32 2.52 -12.74
CA ALA A 311 -34.50 3.81 -12.09
C ALA A 311 -33.46 4.01 -10.97
N PHE A 312 -33.31 3.05 -10.07
CA PHE A 312 -32.32 3.11 -8.98
C PHE A 312 -30.88 3.20 -9.51
N TYR A 313 -30.54 2.42 -10.52
CA TYR A 313 -29.23 2.49 -11.18
C TYR A 313 -28.96 3.88 -11.74
N LYS A 314 -29.96 4.45 -12.44
CA LYS A 314 -29.86 5.81 -12.98
C LYS A 314 -29.61 6.85 -11.87
N ASP A 315 -30.36 6.78 -10.76
CA ASP A 315 -30.23 7.74 -9.65
C ASP A 315 -28.84 7.67 -9.02
N VAL A 316 -28.29 6.47 -8.79
CA VAL A 316 -26.94 6.26 -8.27
C VAL A 316 -25.88 6.78 -9.24
N VAL A 317 -25.99 6.44 -10.52
CA VAL A 317 -25.01 6.87 -11.56
C VAL A 317 -25.04 8.39 -11.75
N ASP A 318 -26.21 9.01 -11.82
CA ASP A 318 -26.33 10.46 -11.98
C ASP A 318 -25.73 11.21 -10.78
N ALA A 319 -26.02 10.76 -9.55
CA ALA A 319 -25.44 11.33 -8.34
C ALA A 319 -23.90 11.16 -8.30
N PHE A 320 -23.40 9.99 -8.73
CA PHE A 320 -21.96 9.73 -8.80
C PHE A 320 -21.27 10.61 -9.84
N VAL A 321 -21.82 10.73 -11.05
CA VAL A 321 -21.31 11.60 -12.13
C VAL A 321 -21.28 13.06 -11.70
N GLU A 322 -22.37 13.53 -11.07
CA GLU A 322 -22.46 14.91 -10.57
C GLU A 322 -21.39 15.19 -9.52
N ALA A 323 -21.20 14.29 -8.53
CA ALA A 323 -20.14 14.43 -7.53
C ALA A 323 -18.74 14.40 -8.14
N SER A 324 -18.50 13.48 -9.08
CA SER A 324 -17.21 13.34 -9.78
C SER A 324 -16.84 14.59 -10.60
N SER A 325 -17.84 15.23 -11.23
CA SER A 325 -17.62 16.43 -12.05
C SER A 325 -17.19 17.67 -11.25
N ARG A 326 -17.40 17.66 -9.94
CA ARG A 326 -17.08 18.76 -9.03
C ARG A 326 -15.69 18.64 -8.38
N ILE A 327 -14.97 17.56 -8.65
CA ILE A 327 -13.64 17.34 -8.06
C ILE A 327 -12.67 18.39 -8.59
N THR A 328 -12.05 19.13 -7.68
CA THR A 328 -11.01 20.13 -7.99
C THR A 328 -9.67 19.46 -8.21
N ILE A 329 -9.01 19.79 -9.34
CA ILE A 329 -7.77 19.15 -9.78
C ILE A 329 -6.64 20.18 -9.78
N GLY A 330 -5.48 19.84 -9.20
CA GLY A 330 -4.36 20.75 -9.15
C GLY A 330 -3.17 20.24 -8.34
N TYR A 331 -2.34 21.17 -7.85
CA TYR A 331 -1.18 20.84 -7.01
C TYR A 331 -1.62 20.45 -5.60
N GLY A 332 -1.20 19.28 -5.16
CA GLY A 332 -1.63 18.72 -3.87
C GLY A 332 -1.26 19.56 -2.63
N LEU A 333 -0.32 20.50 -2.71
CA LEU A 333 -0.04 21.46 -1.62
C LEU A 333 -1.07 22.60 -1.53
N ASP A 334 -1.98 22.74 -2.48
CA ASP A 334 -3.15 23.60 -2.33
C ASP A 334 -4.26 22.82 -1.61
N GLU A 335 -4.60 23.25 -0.39
CA GLU A 335 -5.62 22.60 0.45
C GLU A 335 -7.05 22.63 -0.14
N ALA A 336 -7.28 23.40 -1.22
CA ALA A 336 -8.54 23.40 -1.97
C ALA A 336 -8.60 22.28 -3.03
N VAL A 337 -7.49 21.63 -3.33
CA VAL A 337 -7.38 20.55 -4.33
C VAL A 337 -7.83 19.23 -3.74
N GLN A 338 -8.69 18.52 -4.47
CA GLN A 338 -9.22 17.21 -4.07
C GLN A 338 -8.57 16.04 -4.83
N MET A 339 -7.92 16.31 -5.96
CA MET A 339 -7.23 15.30 -6.76
C MET A 339 -5.95 15.89 -7.38
N GLY A 340 -4.82 15.24 -7.13
CA GLY A 340 -3.53 15.57 -7.68
C GLY A 340 -3.27 14.93 -9.06
N PRO A 341 -2.03 15.00 -9.58
CA PRO A 341 -1.61 14.32 -10.80
C PRO A 341 -1.46 12.81 -10.59
N LEU A 342 -1.35 12.06 -11.69
CA LEU A 342 -0.71 10.75 -11.75
C LEU A 342 0.81 10.93 -11.58
N ARG A 343 1.49 9.86 -11.15
CA ARG A 343 2.92 9.94 -10.81
C ARG A 343 3.82 10.36 -11.98
N ASP A 344 3.52 9.95 -13.20
CA ASP A 344 4.31 10.25 -14.39
C ASP A 344 3.50 10.15 -15.70
N ARG A 345 4.11 10.58 -16.80
CA ARG A 345 3.52 10.54 -18.15
C ARG A 345 3.17 9.13 -18.62
N ALA A 346 3.99 8.13 -18.30
CA ALA A 346 3.70 6.75 -18.72
C ALA A 346 2.42 6.21 -18.06
N LYS A 347 2.16 6.61 -16.81
CA LYS A 347 0.90 6.28 -16.13
C LYS A 347 -0.29 7.03 -16.73
N VAL A 348 -0.11 8.28 -17.17
CA VAL A 348 -1.13 9.02 -17.92
C VAL A 348 -1.47 8.30 -19.23
N GLU A 349 -0.47 7.97 -20.05
CA GLU A 349 -0.65 7.24 -21.30
C GLU A 349 -1.38 5.90 -21.10
N ARG A 350 -1.01 5.18 -20.05
CA ARG A 350 -1.70 3.95 -19.64
C ARG A 350 -3.18 4.21 -19.35
N VAL A 351 -3.51 5.19 -18.52
CA VAL A 351 -4.91 5.52 -18.16
C VAL A 351 -5.69 5.93 -19.38
N LEU A 352 -5.13 6.80 -20.23
CA LEU A 352 -5.76 7.23 -21.49
C LEU A 352 -6.04 6.05 -22.43
N SER A 353 -5.13 5.06 -22.49
CA SER A 353 -5.33 3.85 -23.28
C SER A 353 -6.50 3.01 -22.76
N TYR A 354 -6.68 2.92 -21.43
CA TYR A 354 -7.84 2.22 -20.84
C TYR A 354 -9.15 2.97 -21.06
N ILE A 355 -9.14 4.31 -20.99
CA ILE A 355 -10.32 5.11 -21.33
C ILE A 355 -10.74 4.82 -22.77
N GLN A 356 -9.79 4.79 -23.71
CA GLN A 356 -10.11 4.48 -25.11
C GLN A 356 -10.63 3.05 -25.28
N LYS A 357 -10.03 2.05 -24.63
CA LYS A 357 -10.52 0.66 -24.65
C LYS A 357 -11.97 0.56 -24.16
N GLY A 358 -12.33 1.26 -23.08
CA GLY A 358 -13.70 1.27 -22.58
C GLY A 358 -14.69 1.80 -23.60
N VAL A 359 -14.32 2.85 -24.33
CA VAL A 359 -15.14 3.38 -25.46
C VAL A 359 -15.24 2.37 -26.59
N ASP A 360 -14.11 1.76 -27.00
CA ASP A 360 -14.05 0.80 -28.11
C ASP A 360 -14.83 -0.50 -27.81
N GLU A 361 -14.86 -0.92 -26.54
CA GLU A 361 -15.62 -2.08 -26.06
C GLU A 361 -17.12 -1.78 -25.86
N GLY A 362 -17.56 -0.53 -26.07
CA GLY A 362 -18.97 -0.14 -26.08
C GLY A 362 -19.54 0.32 -24.74
N ALA A 363 -18.69 0.58 -23.73
CA ALA A 363 -19.15 1.23 -22.51
C ALA A 363 -19.56 2.69 -22.79
N THR A 364 -20.58 3.17 -22.08
CA THR A 364 -21.07 4.54 -22.23
C THR A 364 -20.25 5.50 -21.38
N LEU A 365 -19.51 6.41 -22.03
CA LEU A 365 -18.71 7.42 -21.33
C LEU A 365 -19.61 8.57 -20.82
N ARG A 366 -19.79 8.67 -19.51
CA ARG A 366 -20.64 9.69 -18.86
C ARG A 366 -19.85 10.93 -18.44
N LEU A 367 -18.59 10.74 -18.03
CA LEU A 367 -17.66 11.79 -17.69
C LEU A 367 -16.30 11.44 -18.31
N ASP A 368 -15.74 12.35 -19.09
CA ASP A 368 -14.48 12.12 -19.81
C ASP A 368 -13.31 12.84 -19.12
N GLY A 369 -12.50 12.10 -18.41
CA GLY A 369 -11.32 12.62 -17.72
C GLY A 369 -10.19 13.14 -18.62
N ARG A 370 -10.30 12.99 -19.94
CA ARG A 370 -9.41 13.66 -20.92
C ARG A 370 -9.71 15.15 -21.03
N GLN A 371 -10.91 15.56 -20.60
CA GLN A 371 -11.39 16.93 -20.56
C GLN A 371 -11.50 17.39 -19.10
N PHE A 372 -10.52 18.14 -18.62
CA PHE A 372 -10.48 18.63 -17.23
C PHE A 372 -9.92 20.05 -17.17
N GLU A 373 -10.20 20.75 -16.08
CA GLU A 373 -9.63 22.06 -15.76
C GLU A 373 -8.76 21.97 -14.51
N LEU A 374 -7.66 22.69 -14.51
CA LEU A 374 -6.79 22.86 -13.34
C LEU A 374 -7.16 24.14 -12.62
N VAL A 375 -7.13 24.09 -11.28
CA VAL A 375 -7.40 25.29 -10.45
C VAL A 375 -6.26 26.33 -10.50
N SER A 376 -5.12 25.97 -11.06
CA SER A 376 -3.94 26.84 -11.22
C SER A 376 -3.22 26.55 -12.53
N ASP A 377 -2.37 27.49 -12.97
CA ASP A 377 -1.55 27.34 -14.19
C ASP A 377 -0.39 26.36 -13.94
N LEU A 378 -0.58 25.11 -14.32
CA LEU A 378 0.36 24.00 -14.15
C LEU A 378 0.56 23.25 -15.46
N PRO A 379 1.72 22.59 -15.66
CA PRO A 379 1.89 21.62 -16.74
C PRO A 379 0.82 20.52 -16.67
N ARG A 380 0.23 20.17 -17.81
CA ARG A 380 -0.86 19.17 -17.85
C ARG A 380 -0.37 17.73 -18.01
N ASP A 381 0.93 17.53 -18.11
CA ASP A 381 1.60 16.28 -18.53
C ASP A 381 1.24 15.07 -17.68
N CYS A 382 1.02 15.27 -16.38
CA CYS A 382 0.72 14.18 -15.43
C CYS A 382 -0.72 14.20 -14.92
N PHE A 383 -1.60 15.04 -15.46
CA PHE A 383 -2.99 15.11 -15.01
C PHE A 383 -3.96 14.37 -15.92
N VAL A 384 -4.92 13.72 -15.29
CA VAL A 384 -6.12 13.14 -15.91
C VAL A 384 -7.28 13.37 -14.97
N GLY A 385 -8.40 13.85 -15.47
CA GLY A 385 -9.61 14.07 -14.68
C GLY A 385 -10.36 12.79 -14.33
N PRO A 386 -11.37 12.86 -13.47
CA PRO A 386 -12.26 11.74 -13.17
C PRO A 386 -12.95 11.25 -14.45
N THR A 387 -12.95 9.94 -14.65
CA THR A 387 -13.64 9.28 -15.77
C THR A 387 -14.69 8.34 -15.23
N VAL A 388 -15.93 8.41 -15.77
CA VAL A 388 -17.03 7.53 -15.37
C VAL A 388 -17.62 6.87 -16.60
N PHE A 389 -17.62 5.56 -16.59
CA PHE A 389 -18.30 4.72 -17.58
C PHE A 389 -19.56 4.10 -16.98
N GLU A 390 -20.65 4.06 -17.72
CA GLU A 390 -21.84 3.28 -17.41
C GLU A 390 -22.07 2.16 -18.43
N ASN A 391 -23.00 1.25 -18.15
CA ASN A 391 -23.29 0.06 -18.96
C ASN A 391 -22.05 -0.80 -19.19
N VAL A 392 -21.16 -0.85 -18.20
CA VAL A 392 -19.96 -1.70 -18.22
C VAL A 392 -20.38 -3.15 -17.92
N THR A 393 -19.79 -4.10 -18.64
CA THR A 393 -19.98 -5.53 -18.36
C THR A 393 -18.75 -6.13 -17.72
N PRO A 394 -18.86 -7.24 -16.96
CA PRO A 394 -17.72 -7.88 -16.32
C PRO A 394 -16.62 -8.36 -17.27
N GLU A 395 -16.94 -8.57 -18.56
CA GLU A 395 -16.00 -9.02 -19.59
C GLU A 395 -15.14 -7.90 -20.16
N MET A 396 -15.56 -6.65 -20.05
CA MET A 396 -14.81 -5.51 -20.55
C MET A 396 -13.46 -5.36 -19.86
N THR A 397 -12.45 -4.97 -20.63
CA THR A 397 -11.06 -4.80 -20.13
C THR A 397 -11.00 -3.84 -18.95
N ILE A 398 -11.75 -2.72 -19.01
CA ILE A 398 -11.80 -1.71 -17.93
C ILE A 398 -12.44 -2.24 -16.65
N ALA A 399 -13.25 -3.29 -16.70
CA ALA A 399 -13.85 -3.94 -15.52
C ALA A 399 -12.97 -5.05 -14.93
N ARG A 400 -12.11 -5.66 -15.73
CA ARG A 400 -11.31 -6.83 -15.35
C ARG A 400 -9.91 -6.47 -14.90
N GLU A 401 -9.27 -5.52 -15.58
CA GLU A 401 -7.86 -5.17 -15.35
C GLU A 401 -7.72 -3.97 -14.41
N GLU A 402 -6.64 -3.94 -13.67
CA GLU A 402 -6.27 -2.82 -12.82
C GLU A 402 -5.80 -1.64 -13.68
N VAL A 403 -6.58 -0.58 -13.75
CA VAL A 403 -6.23 0.66 -14.46
C VAL A 403 -5.19 1.45 -13.69
N PHE A 404 -5.35 1.53 -12.37
CA PHE A 404 -4.53 2.30 -11.43
C PHE A 404 -4.54 3.80 -11.73
N GLY A 405 -5.75 4.33 -11.94
CA GLY A 405 -6.03 5.71 -12.30
C GLY A 405 -7.50 6.08 -12.02
N PRO A 406 -7.90 7.33 -12.25
CA PRO A 406 -9.21 7.86 -11.84
C PRO A 406 -10.34 7.43 -12.80
N VAL A 407 -10.56 6.12 -12.93
CA VAL A 407 -11.57 5.52 -13.84
C VAL A 407 -12.54 4.65 -13.05
N ALA A 408 -13.81 5.02 -13.07
CA ALA A 408 -14.92 4.34 -12.42
C ALA A 408 -15.81 3.62 -13.44
N CYS A 409 -16.15 2.36 -13.18
CA CYS A 409 -17.01 1.51 -14.01
C CYS A 409 -18.31 1.22 -13.28
N MET A 410 -19.45 1.63 -13.86
CA MET A 410 -20.79 1.43 -13.32
C MET A 410 -21.44 0.22 -13.97
N MET A 411 -21.89 -0.70 -13.13
CA MET A 411 -22.54 -1.96 -13.52
C MET A 411 -23.80 -2.19 -12.69
N LYS A 412 -24.69 -3.06 -13.15
CA LYS A 412 -25.86 -3.48 -12.38
C LYS A 412 -25.93 -4.99 -12.27
N ALA A 413 -26.50 -5.47 -11.17
CA ALA A 413 -26.80 -6.87 -10.91
C ALA A 413 -28.24 -7.02 -10.43
N GLY A 414 -28.94 -8.07 -10.84
CA GLY A 414 -30.33 -8.31 -10.47
C GLY A 414 -30.50 -8.72 -8.99
N SER A 415 -29.44 -9.24 -8.36
CA SER A 415 -29.46 -9.73 -6.98
C SER A 415 -28.07 -9.63 -6.33
N LEU A 416 -28.03 -9.77 -5.01
CA LEU A 416 -26.78 -9.87 -4.27
C LEU A 416 -25.96 -11.10 -4.71
N ASP A 417 -26.63 -12.22 -5.02
CA ASP A 417 -25.96 -13.41 -5.56
C ASP A 417 -25.23 -13.09 -6.86
N GLY A 418 -25.92 -12.44 -7.81
CA GLY A 418 -25.31 -12.04 -9.07
C GLY A 418 -24.14 -11.05 -8.90
N ALA A 419 -24.23 -10.14 -7.93
CA ALA A 419 -23.12 -9.23 -7.61
C ALA A 419 -21.91 -9.98 -7.06
N ILE A 420 -22.12 -10.95 -6.17
CA ILE A 420 -21.06 -11.81 -5.60
C ILE A 420 -20.41 -12.63 -6.72
N ASP A 421 -21.19 -13.21 -7.64
CA ASP A 421 -20.67 -13.98 -8.78
C ASP A 421 -19.80 -13.12 -9.69
N MET A 422 -20.19 -11.86 -9.95
CA MET A 422 -19.36 -10.90 -10.71
C MET A 422 -18.01 -10.63 -10.00
N ILE A 423 -18.01 -10.46 -8.68
CA ILE A 423 -16.79 -10.27 -7.89
C ILE A 423 -15.91 -11.52 -7.95
N HIS A 424 -16.49 -12.71 -7.83
CA HIS A 424 -15.76 -13.97 -7.90
C HIS A 424 -15.17 -14.24 -9.29
N GLY A 425 -15.83 -13.81 -10.34
CA GLY A 425 -15.35 -13.91 -11.73
C GLY A 425 -14.12 -13.05 -12.03
N ASN A 426 -13.77 -12.08 -11.17
CA ASN A 426 -12.56 -11.29 -11.31
C ASN A 426 -11.35 -12.03 -10.69
N PRO A 427 -10.16 -12.01 -11.31
CA PRO A 427 -8.98 -12.68 -10.77
C PRO A 427 -8.44 -12.09 -9.47
N PHE A 428 -8.79 -10.85 -9.16
CA PHE A 428 -8.32 -10.15 -7.96
C PHE A 428 -9.30 -10.33 -6.79
N GLY A 429 -8.75 -10.31 -5.56
CA GLY A 429 -9.51 -10.43 -4.32
C GLY A 429 -8.88 -9.60 -3.19
N ASN A 430 -8.51 -8.33 -3.47
CA ASN A 430 -7.92 -7.48 -2.44
C ASN A 430 -8.97 -6.89 -1.51
N ALA A 431 -9.99 -6.21 -2.06
CA ALA A 431 -11.07 -5.62 -1.26
C ALA A 431 -12.41 -5.64 -1.99
N ALA A 432 -13.49 -5.60 -1.19
CA ALA A 432 -14.82 -5.29 -1.65
C ALA A 432 -15.61 -4.56 -0.57
N SER A 433 -16.53 -3.67 -0.97
CA SER A 433 -17.38 -2.92 -0.05
C SER A 433 -18.85 -3.14 -0.38
N ILE A 434 -19.71 -3.11 0.65
CA ILE A 434 -21.17 -3.12 0.51
C ILE A 434 -21.77 -1.92 1.23
N PHE A 435 -22.69 -1.23 0.59
CA PHE A 435 -23.49 -0.14 1.15
C PHE A 435 -24.94 -0.61 1.32
N THR A 436 -25.40 -0.68 2.57
CA THR A 436 -26.72 -1.19 2.93
C THR A 436 -27.09 -0.81 4.37
N GLY A 437 -28.37 -0.64 4.65
CA GLY A 437 -28.94 -0.58 5.99
C GLY A 437 -29.28 -1.96 6.58
N SER A 438 -29.21 -3.03 5.75
CA SER A 438 -29.61 -4.38 6.15
C SER A 438 -28.44 -5.17 6.74
N GLY A 439 -28.50 -5.46 8.04
CA GLY A 439 -27.53 -6.35 8.68
C GLY A 439 -27.50 -7.77 8.08
N ARG A 440 -28.60 -8.24 7.46
CA ARG A 440 -28.65 -9.53 6.76
C ARG A 440 -27.79 -9.50 5.51
N TRP A 441 -27.94 -8.53 4.63
CA TRP A 441 -27.16 -8.42 3.41
C TRP A 441 -25.68 -8.17 3.68
N ALA A 442 -25.37 -7.29 4.67
CA ALA A 442 -24.00 -7.06 5.10
C ALA A 442 -23.32 -8.35 5.58
N ARG A 443 -24.04 -9.18 6.39
CA ARG A 443 -23.51 -10.45 6.90
C ARG A 443 -23.34 -11.50 5.80
N GLU A 444 -24.31 -11.65 4.90
CA GLU A 444 -24.19 -12.58 3.75
C GLU A 444 -23.03 -12.18 2.83
N PHE A 445 -22.88 -10.91 2.53
CA PHE A 445 -21.77 -10.38 1.75
C PHE A 445 -20.42 -10.68 2.40
N GLN A 446 -20.27 -10.32 3.68
CA GLN A 446 -19.07 -10.57 4.46
C GLN A 446 -18.69 -12.06 4.50
N TYR A 447 -19.69 -12.95 4.62
CA TYR A 447 -19.47 -14.39 4.73
C TYR A 447 -19.03 -15.02 3.40
N ARG A 448 -19.56 -14.51 2.27
CA ARG A 448 -19.46 -15.20 0.97
C ARG A 448 -18.38 -14.63 0.05
N VAL A 449 -18.08 -13.33 0.15
CA VAL A 449 -17.14 -12.69 -0.80
C VAL A 449 -15.71 -13.10 -0.55
N GLU A 450 -15.03 -13.57 -1.60
CA GLU A 450 -13.63 -13.99 -1.58
C GLU A 450 -12.68 -12.78 -1.82
N CYS A 451 -12.65 -11.88 -0.85
CA CYS A 451 -11.73 -10.74 -0.79
C CYS A 451 -11.09 -10.64 0.58
N GLY A 452 -9.85 -10.17 0.61
CA GLY A 452 -9.07 -10.07 1.85
C GLY A 452 -9.60 -9.01 2.82
N ASN A 453 -10.12 -7.89 2.30
CA ASN A 453 -10.61 -6.76 3.08
C ASN A 453 -12.07 -6.46 2.71
N ILE A 454 -12.96 -6.48 3.68
CA ILE A 454 -14.39 -6.23 3.47
C ILE A 454 -14.80 -4.93 4.17
N GLY A 455 -15.41 -4.01 3.42
CA GLY A 455 -16.01 -2.78 3.93
C GLY A 455 -17.54 -2.91 4.04
N VAL A 456 -18.13 -2.47 5.15
CA VAL A 456 -19.58 -2.28 5.28
C VAL A 456 -19.84 -0.80 5.52
N ASN A 457 -20.49 -0.15 4.57
CA ASN A 457 -20.71 1.31 4.56
C ASN A 457 -19.41 2.13 4.63
N ILE A 458 -18.33 1.59 4.08
CA ILE A 458 -17.00 2.19 3.99
C ILE A 458 -16.48 2.02 2.58
N GLY A 459 -16.07 3.12 1.93
CA GLY A 459 -15.56 3.09 0.56
C GLY A 459 -14.15 2.50 0.44
N ILE A 460 -13.30 2.71 1.45
CA ILE A 460 -11.93 2.19 1.49
C ILE A 460 -11.80 1.23 2.68
N ALA A 461 -11.78 -0.07 2.43
CA ALA A 461 -11.66 -1.10 3.45
C ALA A 461 -10.19 -1.25 3.93
N ALA A 462 -9.55 -0.15 4.38
CA ALA A 462 -8.18 -0.15 4.85
C ALA A 462 -8.07 -0.64 6.29
N PRO A 463 -7.36 -1.75 6.57
CA PRO A 463 -7.20 -2.24 7.93
C PRO A 463 -6.34 -1.27 8.77
N MET A 464 -6.62 -1.21 10.07
CA MET A 464 -5.76 -0.56 11.05
C MET A 464 -4.49 -1.38 11.28
N ALA A 465 -3.42 -0.76 11.78
CA ALA A 465 -2.10 -1.37 12.00
C ALA A 465 -2.11 -2.66 12.87
N PHE A 466 -3.16 -2.88 13.64
CA PHE A 466 -3.37 -4.09 14.46
C PHE A 466 -3.80 -5.32 13.66
N PHE A 467 -4.37 -5.11 12.47
CA PHE A 467 -4.89 -6.15 11.60
C PHE A 467 -3.98 -6.34 10.39
N PRO A 468 -3.88 -7.57 9.86
CA PRO A 468 -3.09 -7.80 8.65
C PRO A 468 -3.70 -7.05 7.45
N PHE A 469 -2.84 -6.58 6.56
CA PHE A 469 -3.28 -6.15 5.23
C PHE A 469 -3.52 -7.40 4.39
N SER A 470 -4.76 -7.87 4.38
CA SER A 470 -5.14 -9.13 3.75
C SER A 470 -5.27 -8.98 2.22
N GLY A 471 -5.30 -10.10 1.54
CA GLY A 471 -5.52 -10.23 0.10
C GLY A 471 -5.77 -11.69 -0.26
N MET A 472 -6.54 -11.93 -1.32
CA MET A 472 -6.84 -13.26 -1.84
C MET A 472 -6.61 -13.30 -3.35
N LYS A 473 -6.61 -14.49 -3.93
CA LYS A 473 -6.46 -14.73 -5.36
C LYS A 473 -5.17 -14.05 -5.91
N ASP A 474 -5.20 -13.44 -7.08
CA ASP A 474 -4.05 -12.78 -7.70
C ASP A 474 -3.62 -11.45 -7.04
N SER A 475 -4.31 -11.05 -5.96
CA SER A 475 -3.92 -9.88 -5.17
C SER A 475 -2.89 -10.19 -4.08
N PHE A 476 -2.61 -11.46 -3.81
CA PHE A 476 -1.66 -11.85 -2.77
C PHE A 476 -0.93 -13.16 -3.08
N PHE A 477 0.38 -13.17 -2.83
CA PHE A 477 1.21 -14.37 -2.89
C PHE A 477 2.10 -14.43 -1.65
N GLY A 478 1.99 -15.52 -0.93
CA GLY A 478 2.63 -15.75 0.37
C GLY A 478 1.72 -16.57 1.28
N THR A 479 2.07 -16.66 2.56
CA THR A 479 1.28 -17.39 3.59
C THR A 479 0.87 -16.50 4.76
N LEU A 480 1.59 -15.42 5.01
CA LEU A 480 1.34 -14.44 6.06
C LEU A 480 1.34 -13.05 5.42
N HIS A 481 0.51 -12.15 5.95
CA HIS A 481 0.38 -10.80 5.46
C HIS A 481 1.23 -9.80 6.27
N GLY A 482 1.40 -8.60 5.75
CA GLY A 482 2.00 -7.49 6.49
C GLY A 482 1.09 -6.98 7.60
N GLN A 483 1.66 -6.29 8.56
CA GLN A 483 1.01 -5.68 9.72
C GLN A 483 0.50 -6.68 10.79
N GLY A 484 0.20 -6.18 11.97
CA GLY A 484 -0.44 -6.92 13.04
C GLY A 484 0.30 -8.19 13.47
N GLN A 485 -0.43 -9.15 13.95
CA GLN A 485 0.12 -10.42 14.45
C GLN A 485 0.78 -11.28 13.35
N GLU A 486 0.32 -11.16 12.11
CA GLU A 486 0.91 -11.93 11.01
C GLU A 486 2.30 -11.45 10.66
N ALA A 487 2.56 -10.14 10.70
CA ALA A 487 3.90 -9.60 10.54
C ALA A 487 4.87 -10.16 11.60
N ILE A 488 4.43 -10.26 12.86
CA ILE A 488 5.27 -10.84 13.93
C ILE A 488 5.60 -12.30 13.63
N ARG A 489 4.63 -13.07 13.17
CA ARG A 489 4.84 -14.47 12.76
C ARG A 489 5.75 -14.58 11.53
N PHE A 490 5.63 -13.65 10.61
CA PHE A 490 6.47 -13.60 9.42
C PHE A 490 7.95 -13.33 9.74
N PHE A 491 8.22 -12.44 10.68
CA PHE A 491 9.57 -12.04 11.08
C PHE A 491 10.18 -12.93 12.16
N THR A 492 9.47 -13.92 12.68
CA THR A 492 9.95 -14.82 13.72
C THR A 492 9.72 -16.28 13.41
N GLU A 493 10.61 -17.15 13.90
CA GLU A 493 10.43 -18.60 13.89
C GLU A 493 10.05 -19.11 15.26
N SER A 494 9.22 -20.14 15.29
CA SER A 494 8.85 -20.84 16.51
C SER A 494 9.86 -21.92 16.85
N LYS A 495 10.36 -21.91 18.08
CA LYS A 495 11.21 -22.99 18.61
C LYS A 495 10.51 -23.62 19.81
N VAL A 496 10.28 -24.91 19.76
CA VAL A 496 9.73 -25.69 20.87
C VAL A 496 10.88 -26.22 21.70
N VAL A 497 10.78 -26.07 23.02
CA VAL A 497 11.74 -26.59 23.98
C VAL A 497 10.99 -27.57 24.91
N ILE A 498 11.50 -28.79 24.98
CA ILE A 498 10.97 -29.86 25.81
C ILE A 498 11.99 -30.11 26.91
N GLN A 499 11.58 -30.04 28.17
CA GLN A 499 12.43 -30.20 29.33
C GLN A 499 12.00 -31.34 30.23
N ARG A 500 12.92 -32.14 30.71
CA ARG A 500 12.67 -33.15 31.70
C ARG A 500 13.67 -32.94 32.88
N TRP A 501 13.12 -32.95 34.07
CA TRP A 501 13.93 -32.86 35.29
C TRP A 501 13.94 -34.24 35.97
N PHE A 502 15.13 -34.76 36.28
CA PHE A 502 15.39 -36.06 36.91
C PHE A 502 15.63 -35.92 38.40
#